data_e8ec46c1491b3c4d5fb7bfff0d6ba2d3
#
_entry.id   e8ec46c1491b3c4d5fb7bfff0d6ba2d3
#
_cell.length_a   1.000
_cell.length_b   1.000
_cell.length_c   1.000
_cell.angle_alpha   90.00
_cell.angle_beta   90.00
_cell.angle_gamma   90.00
#
_symmetry.space_group_name_H-M   'P 1'
#
loop_
_entity.id
_entity.type
_entity.pdbx_description
1 polymer ?
#
loop_
_entity_poly.entity_id
_entity_poly.type
_entity_poly.pdbx_seq_one_letter_code
_entity_poly.pdbx_strand_id
1 'polypeptide(L)'
;QMTTGASNDFERATAIARDMVTRYGMTDELGPMVYAENEGEVFLGRSITTHKSVSEATLQKVDQEVRRIIDTQYKLARKLLEDNRDKVEAMAKMLLEWETLDAEQINDIMAGKPPRPPKPSSSPAKPTGGAANDGAAGAAAPTPAA
;
A
#
# COMPACT_ATOMS: atom_id res chain seq x y z
N GLN A 1 -6.07 -9.99 -19.38
CA GLN A 1 -7.35 -10.15 -18.67
C GLN A 1 -7.54 -8.97 -17.73
N MET A 2 -8.70 -8.32 -17.79
CA MET A 2 -9.08 -7.30 -16.80
C MET A 2 -9.41 -8.03 -15.49
N THR A 3 -8.73 -7.68 -14.41
CA THR A 3 -8.96 -8.23 -13.08
C THR A 3 -9.38 -7.12 -12.11
N THR A 4 -10.03 -7.46 -11.02
CA THR A 4 -10.39 -6.51 -9.95
C THR A 4 -9.23 -6.21 -9.00
N GLY A 5 -8.04 -6.79 -9.22
CA GLY A 5 -6.89 -6.69 -8.32
C GLY A 5 -6.40 -5.25 -8.05
N ALA A 6 -6.58 -4.36 -9.02
CA ALA A 6 -6.18 -2.95 -8.88
C ALA A 6 -7.24 -2.05 -8.23
N SER A 7 -8.41 -2.56 -7.82
CA SER A 7 -9.49 -1.72 -7.28
C SER A 7 -9.07 -0.97 -6.01
N ASN A 8 -8.39 -1.65 -5.10
CA ASN A 8 -7.89 -1.05 -3.86
C ASN A 8 -6.85 0.07 -4.12
N ASP A 9 -5.99 -0.11 -5.13
CA ASP A 9 -5.01 0.90 -5.52
C ASP A 9 -5.69 2.15 -6.06
N PHE A 10 -6.75 1.99 -6.88
CA PHE A 10 -7.55 3.11 -7.37
C PHE A 10 -8.30 3.83 -6.25
N GLU A 11 -8.90 3.11 -5.31
CA GLU A 11 -9.56 3.70 -4.14
C GLU A 11 -8.57 4.53 -3.31
N ARG A 12 -7.40 3.96 -3.00
CA ARG A 12 -6.35 4.63 -2.24
C ARG A 12 -5.80 5.85 -2.97
N ALA A 13 -5.50 5.74 -4.26
CA ALA A 13 -5.02 6.86 -5.06
C ALA A 13 -6.06 7.99 -5.12
N THR A 14 -7.34 7.66 -5.27
CA THR A 14 -8.43 8.64 -5.29
C THR A 14 -8.58 9.33 -3.94
N ALA A 15 -8.50 8.60 -2.82
CA ALA A 15 -8.54 9.18 -1.48
C ALA A 15 -7.38 10.17 -1.25
N ILE A 16 -6.14 9.79 -1.63
CA ILE A 16 -4.97 10.67 -1.53
C ILE A 16 -5.16 11.91 -2.40
N ALA A 17 -5.59 11.78 -3.66
CA ALA A 17 -5.81 12.92 -4.54
C ALA A 17 -6.91 13.85 -3.98
N ARG A 18 -7.96 13.31 -3.39
CA ARG A 18 -9.01 14.09 -2.74
C ARG A 18 -8.47 14.87 -1.55
N ASP A 19 -7.67 14.26 -0.70
CA ASP A 19 -7.02 14.95 0.44
C ASP A 19 -6.07 16.05 -0.03
N MET A 20 -5.30 15.82 -1.10
CA MET A 20 -4.44 16.85 -1.70
C MET A 20 -5.23 18.08 -2.14
N VAL A 21 -6.40 17.88 -2.74
CA VAL A 21 -7.27 18.96 -3.24
C VAL A 21 -8.03 19.64 -2.10
N THR A 22 -8.62 18.86 -1.18
CA THR A 22 -9.59 19.40 -0.21
C THR A 22 -9.01 19.79 1.13
N ARG A 23 -7.91 19.16 1.55
CA ARG A 23 -7.30 19.36 2.87
C ARG A 23 -5.95 20.07 2.81
N TYR A 24 -5.15 19.81 1.79
CA TYR A 24 -3.76 20.29 1.74
C TYR A 24 -3.57 21.51 0.84
N GLY A 25 -4.62 21.94 0.10
CA GLY A 25 -4.54 23.10 -0.78
C GLY A 25 -3.48 23.00 -1.87
N MET A 26 -3.27 21.77 -2.40
CA MET A 26 -2.19 21.46 -3.36
C MET A 26 -2.61 21.65 -4.82
N THR A 27 -3.58 22.52 -5.10
CA THR A 27 -4.01 22.83 -6.46
C THR A 27 -4.13 24.34 -6.65
N ASP A 28 -3.69 24.84 -7.80
CA ASP A 28 -3.72 26.27 -8.14
C ASP A 28 -5.18 26.77 -8.29
N GLU A 29 -6.07 25.93 -8.83
CA GLU A 29 -7.46 26.27 -9.10
C GLU A 29 -8.31 26.53 -7.86
N LEU A 30 -8.01 25.86 -6.76
CA LEU A 30 -8.75 25.96 -5.49
C LEU A 30 -7.98 26.71 -4.42
N GLY A 31 -6.67 26.87 -4.61
CA GLY A 31 -5.80 27.59 -3.70
C GLY A 31 -5.62 26.91 -2.33
N PRO A 32 -4.96 27.61 -1.38
CA PRO A 32 -4.62 27.06 -0.07
C PRO A 32 -5.81 27.17 0.91
N MET A 33 -6.92 26.55 0.58
CA MET A 33 -8.13 26.52 1.41
C MET A 33 -8.52 25.09 1.72
N VAL A 34 -9.19 24.89 2.86
CA VAL A 34 -9.73 23.59 3.27
C VAL A 34 -11.19 23.50 2.83
N TYR A 35 -11.48 22.54 1.98
CA TYR A 35 -12.82 22.22 1.46
C TYR A 35 -13.34 20.88 2.01
N ALA A 36 -12.65 20.28 2.99
CA ALA A 36 -13.10 19.06 3.62
C ALA A 36 -14.45 19.31 4.33
N GLU A 37 -15.44 18.49 4.02
CA GLU A 37 -16.62 18.42 4.86
C GLU A 37 -16.15 17.94 6.23
N ASN A 38 -16.46 18.69 7.29
CA ASN A 38 -16.37 18.16 8.63
C ASN A 38 -17.39 17.02 8.67
N GLU A 39 -16.95 15.79 8.63
CA GLU A 39 -17.73 14.65 9.09
C GLU A 39 -17.98 14.88 10.59
N GLY A 40 -18.92 15.78 10.86
CA GLY A 40 -19.34 16.10 12.21
C GLY A 40 -19.80 14.81 12.86
N GLU A 41 -19.24 14.53 14.02
CA GLU A 41 -19.64 13.46 14.92
C GLU A 41 -21.15 13.31 14.89
N VAL A 42 -21.62 12.12 14.48
CA VAL A 42 -23.01 11.72 14.62
C VAL A 42 -23.28 11.58 16.12
N PHE A 43 -23.57 12.68 16.77
CA PHE A 43 -24.07 12.65 18.14
C PHE A 43 -25.53 12.17 18.09
N LEU A 44 -25.74 10.98 18.62
CA LEU A 44 -27.02 10.30 18.74
C LEU A 44 -28.13 11.30 19.19
N GLY A 45 -29.06 11.59 18.28
CA GLY A 45 -30.38 12.08 18.66
C GLY A 45 -30.82 13.47 18.22
N ARG A 46 -30.02 14.21 17.42
CA ARG A 46 -30.50 15.47 16.83
C ARG A 46 -30.07 15.54 15.37
N SER A 47 -31.07 15.63 14.47
CA SER A 47 -30.88 15.95 13.07
C SER A 47 -30.22 17.35 12.98
N ILE A 48 -28.89 17.37 12.88
CA ILE A 48 -28.17 18.60 12.55
C ILE A 48 -28.25 18.71 11.04
N THR A 49 -28.96 19.67 10.55
CA THR A 49 -28.96 20.09 9.16
C THR A 49 -27.50 20.45 8.83
N THR A 50 -26.79 19.59 8.15
CA THR A 50 -25.46 19.87 7.64
C THR A 50 -25.59 21.01 6.64
N HIS A 51 -25.25 22.21 7.04
CA HIS A 51 -25.06 23.31 6.11
C HIS A 51 -23.88 22.87 5.20
N LYS A 52 -24.17 22.62 3.93
CA LYS A 52 -23.10 22.48 2.91
C LYS A 52 -22.31 23.78 2.94
N SER A 53 -21.16 23.75 3.58
CA SER A 53 -20.26 24.89 3.69
C SER A 53 -19.59 25.22 2.34
N VAL A 54 -19.74 24.34 1.36
CA VAL A 54 -19.09 24.41 0.04
C VAL A 54 -20.17 24.46 -1.05
N SER A 55 -20.02 25.40 -1.99
CA SER A 55 -20.97 25.53 -3.11
C SER A 55 -20.85 24.33 -4.08
N GLU A 56 -21.94 24.02 -4.79
CA GLU A 56 -21.97 22.97 -5.82
C GLU A 56 -20.89 23.20 -6.89
N ALA A 57 -20.70 24.48 -7.30
CA ALA A 57 -19.66 24.84 -8.27
C ALA A 57 -18.24 24.52 -7.75
N THR A 58 -18.00 24.69 -6.45
CA THR A 58 -16.72 24.33 -5.84
C THR A 58 -16.53 22.82 -5.77
N LEU A 59 -17.58 22.05 -5.44
CA LEU A 59 -17.52 20.59 -5.44
C LEU A 59 -17.20 20.04 -6.84
N GLN A 60 -17.80 20.63 -7.89
CA GLN A 60 -17.46 20.25 -9.26
C GLN A 60 -15.99 20.53 -9.61
N LYS A 61 -15.43 21.64 -9.17
CA LYS A 61 -14.01 21.94 -9.33
C LYS A 61 -13.12 20.95 -8.57
N VAL A 62 -13.49 20.58 -7.34
CA VAL A 62 -12.79 19.55 -6.57
C VAL A 62 -12.75 18.24 -7.37
N ASP A 63 -13.87 17.78 -7.88
CA ASP A 63 -13.94 16.54 -8.65
C ASP A 63 -13.12 16.61 -9.94
N GLN A 64 -13.11 17.75 -10.63
CA GLN A 64 -12.29 17.99 -11.82
C GLN A 64 -10.80 17.92 -11.50
N GLU A 65 -10.36 18.55 -10.41
CA GLU A 65 -8.96 18.53 -9.98
C GLU A 65 -8.50 17.15 -9.52
N VAL A 66 -9.31 16.44 -8.74
CA VAL A 66 -9.03 15.04 -8.35
C VAL A 66 -8.85 14.18 -9.60
N ARG A 67 -9.77 14.28 -10.56
CA ARG A 67 -9.69 13.54 -11.81
C ARG A 67 -8.45 13.92 -12.61
N ARG A 68 -8.12 15.21 -12.72
CA ARG A 68 -6.92 15.69 -13.41
C ARG A 68 -5.64 15.10 -12.82
N ILE A 69 -5.52 15.07 -11.50
CA ILE A 69 -4.38 14.46 -10.80
C ILE A 69 -4.27 12.98 -11.16
N ILE A 70 -5.36 12.23 -11.00
CA ILE A 70 -5.38 10.79 -11.27
C ILE A 70 -5.04 10.50 -12.73
N ASP A 71 -5.69 11.18 -13.70
CA ASP A 71 -5.45 10.97 -15.12
C ASP A 71 -3.99 11.29 -15.51
N THR A 72 -3.40 12.33 -14.91
CA THR A 72 -2.01 12.71 -15.17
C THR A 72 -1.06 11.64 -14.67
N GLN A 73 -1.25 11.16 -13.44
CA GLN A 73 -0.38 10.13 -12.86
C GLN A 73 -0.56 8.77 -13.54
N TYR A 74 -1.79 8.43 -13.93
CA TYR A 74 -2.05 7.21 -14.68
C TYR A 74 -1.33 7.20 -16.03
N LYS A 75 -1.41 8.32 -16.78
CA LYS A 75 -0.70 8.47 -18.06
C LYS A 75 0.82 8.39 -17.88
N LEU A 76 1.35 8.99 -16.81
CA LEU A 76 2.78 8.91 -16.49
C LEU A 76 3.20 7.47 -16.17
N ALA A 77 2.47 6.78 -15.33
CA ALA A 77 2.74 5.38 -14.97
C ALA A 77 2.73 4.48 -16.21
N ARG A 78 1.71 4.64 -17.05
CA ARG A 78 1.60 3.91 -18.33
C ARG A 78 2.79 4.18 -19.24
N LYS A 79 3.15 5.44 -19.41
CA LYS A 79 4.31 5.83 -20.22
C LYS A 79 5.60 5.22 -19.69
N LEU A 80 5.84 5.23 -18.38
CA LEU A 80 7.03 4.63 -17.77
C LEU A 80 7.11 3.12 -18.05
N LEU A 81 6.00 2.40 -17.99
CA LEU A 81 5.95 0.98 -18.30
C LEU A 81 6.16 0.71 -19.80
N GLU A 82 5.57 1.52 -20.68
CA GLU A 82 5.74 1.40 -22.12
C GLU A 82 7.19 1.72 -22.55
N ASP A 83 7.78 2.79 -22.02
CA ASP A 83 9.17 3.20 -22.31
C ASP A 83 10.22 2.18 -21.79
N ASN A 84 9.89 1.35 -20.79
CA ASN A 84 10.77 0.34 -20.21
C ASN A 84 10.22 -1.08 -20.40
N ARG A 85 9.48 -1.30 -21.46
CA ARG A 85 8.79 -2.57 -21.71
C ARG A 85 9.75 -3.77 -21.74
N ASP A 86 10.92 -3.61 -22.34
CA ASP A 86 11.99 -4.60 -22.38
C ASP A 86 12.43 -5.05 -20.98
N LYS A 87 12.56 -4.10 -20.05
CA LYS A 87 12.92 -4.37 -18.66
C LYS A 87 11.78 -5.05 -17.89
N VAL A 88 10.54 -4.62 -18.13
CA VAL A 88 9.35 -5.25 -17.53
C VAL A 88 9.23 -6.72 -18.00
N GLU A 89 9.43 -6.98 -19.29
CA GLU A 89 9.40 -8.33 -19.83
C GLU A 89 10.56 -9.19 -19.30
N ALA A 90 11.76 -8.61 -19.15
CA ALA A 90 12.90 -9.29 -18.54
C ALA A 90 12.62 -9.67 -17.07
N MET A 91 12.06 -8.73 -16.27
CA MET A 91 11.66 -9.02 -14.89
C MET A 91 10.60 -10.13 -14.82
N ALA A 92 9.57 -10.05 -15.67
CA ALA A 92 8.51 -11.06 -15.72
C ALA A 92 9.07 -12.45 -16.04
N LYS A 93 10.00 -12.55 -17.00
CA LYS A 93 10.66 -13.80 -17.37
C LYS A 93 11.47 -14.38 -16.21
N MET A 94 12.26 -13.54 -15.52
CA MET A 94 13.05 -13.98 -14.38
C MET A 94 12.18 -14.39 -13.19
N LEU A 95 11.05 -13.70 -12.95
CA LEU A 95 10.09 -14.07 -11.90
C LEU A 95 9.44 -15.43 -12.18
N LEU A 96 9.19 -15.77 -13.44
CA LEU A 96 8.69 -17.11 -13.82
C LEU A 96 9.73 -18.21 -13.60
N GLU A 97 11.01 -17.88 -13.71
CA GLU A 97 12.11 -18.84 -13.56
C GLU A 97 12.57 -18.97 -12.10
N TRP A 98 12.65 -17.86 -11.36
CA TRP A 98 13.25 -17.79 -10.02
C TRP A 98 12.25 -17.50 -8.90
N GLU A 99 10.98 -17.25 -9.23
CA GLU A 99 9.88 -16.91 -8.31
C GLU A 99 10.06 -15.58 -7.56
N THR A 100 11.30 -15.17 -7.31
CA THR A 100 11.63 -13.92 -6.60
C THR A 100 12.81 -13.22 -7.27
N LEU A 101 12.85 -11.88 -7.16
CA LEU A 101 13.99 -11.06 -7.56
C LEU A 101 14.43 -10.19 -6.38
N ASP A 102 15.72 -10.17 -6.10
CA ASP A 102 16.29 -9.25 -5.12
C ASP A 102 16.60 -7.88 -5.74
N ALA A 103 16.94 -6.90 -4.89
CA ALA A 103 17.23 -5.53 -5.33
C ALA A 103 18.44 -5.46 -6.28
N GLU A 104 19.43 -6.32 -6.11
CA GLU A 104 20.64 -6.33 -6.97
C GLU A 104 20.29 -6.85 -8.37
N GLN A 105 19.46 -7.89 -8.45
CA GLN A 105 18.97 -8.44 -9.73
C GLN A 105 18.07 -7.43 -10.47
N ILE A 106 17.20 -6.73 -9.76
CA ILE A 106 16.38 -5.66 -10.35
C ILE A 106 17.28 -4.54 -10.89
N ASN A 107 18.30 -4.12 -10.15
CA ASN A 107 19.23 -3.09 -10.58
C ASN A 107 20.03 -3.52 -11.81
N ASP A 108 20.43 -4.79 -11.91
CA ASP A 108 21.11 -5.31 -13.11
C ASP A 108 20.19 -5.22 -14.34
N ILE A 109 18.92 -5.63 -14.22
CA ILE A 109 17.93 -5.53 -15.30
C ILE A 109 17.70 -4.05 -15.68
N MET A 110 17.55 -3.17 -14.70
CA MET A 110 17.35 -1.74 -14.94
C MET A 110 18.54 -1.11 -15.65
N ALA A 111 19.76 -1.60 -15.40
CA ALA A 111 20.98 -1.17 -16.08
C ALA A 111 21.19 -1.84 -17.46
N GLY A 112 20.25 -2.69 -17.92
CA GLY A 112 20.36 -3.45 -19.17
C GLY A 112 21.42 -4.57 -19.12
N LYS A 113 21.80 -5.01 -17.92
CA LYS A 113 22.74 -6.11 -17.71
C LYS A 113 22.00 -7.42 -17.48
N PRO A 114 22.60 -8.58 -17.80
CA PRO A 114 22.03 -9.85 -17.40
C PRO A 114 21.97 -9.91 -15.86
N PRO A 115 20.83 -10.29 -15.29
CA PRO A 115 20.70 -10.37 -13.84
C PRO A 115 21.58 -11.49 -13.31
N ARG A 116 22.22 -11.25 -12.18
CA ARG A 116 23.03 -12.26 -11.48
C ARG A 116 22.15 -13.41 -10.96
N PRO A 117 22.66 -14.64 -10.90
CA PRO A 117 21.88 -15.79 -10.44
C PRO A 117 21.42 -15.60 -8.97
N PRO A 118 20.30 -16.23 -8.58
CA PRO A 118 19.82 -16.19 -7.20
C PRO A 118 20.89 -16.66 -6.22
N LYS A 119 21.05 -15.94 -5.12
CA LYS A 119 21.89 -16.40 -4.01
C LYS A 119 21.28 -17.68 -3.44
N PRO A 120 22.06 -18.73 -3.15
CA PRO A 120 21.52 -19.91 -2.48
C PRO A 120 20.84 -19.47 -1.20
N SER A 121 19.54 -19.78 -1.06
CA SER A 121 18.78 -19.45 0.13
C SER A 121 19.45 -20.15 1.30
N SER A 122 20.00 -19.39 2.24
CA SER A 122 20.27 -19.87 3.58
C SER A 122 18.91 -20.11 4.25
N SER A 123 18.31 -21.25 3.99
CA SER A 123 17.16 -21.70 4.77
C SER A 123 17.55 -21.63 6.23
N PRO A 124 16.78 -20.97 7.11
CA PRO A 124 17.01 -21.11 8.54
C PRO A 124 16.87 -22.60 8.86
N ALA A 125 17.93 -23.17 9.42
CA ALA A 125 17.95 -24.56 9.85
C ALA A 125 16.71 -24.81 10.70
N LYS A 126 15.87 -25.76 10.26
CA LYS A 126 14.75 -26.28 11.05
C LYS A 126 15.31 -26.66 12.41
N PRO A 127 14.77 -26.15 13.52
CA PRO A 127 15.23 -26.58 14.83
C PRO A 127 14.96 -28.08 14.91
N THR A 128 16.03 -28.85 14.91
CA THR A 128 15.98 -30.28 15.25
C THR A 128 15.53 -30.36 16.70
N GLY A 129 14.28 -30.72 16.89
CA GLY A 129 13.78 -31.17 18.18
C GLY A 129 14.56 -32.40 18.57
N GLY A 130 15.24 -32.31 19.67
CA GLY A 130 15.95 -33.45 20.25
C GLY A 130 16.22 -33.15 21.69
N ALA A 131 15.43 -33.67 22.55
CA ALA A 131 15.82 -34.50 23.65
C ALA A 131 14.68 -34.53 24.69
N ALA A 132 14.06 -35.65 24.72
CA ALA A 132 13.36 -36.14 25.89
C ALA A 132 14.30 -36.05 27.10
N ASN A 133 13.82 -35.47 28.15
CA ASN A 133 14.42 -35.71 29.46
C ASN A 133 13.34 -36.34 30.38
N ASP A 134 13.39 -37.66 30.41
CA ASP A 134 12.85 -38.48 31.49
C ASP A 134 13.64 -38.17 32.76
N GLY A 135 12.96 -38.06 33.89
CA GLY A 135 13.62 -37.99 35.18
C GLY A 135 12.66 -37.46 36.24
N ALA A 136 11.77 -38.27 36.65
CA ALA A 136 11.53 -38.90 37.94
C ALA A 136 11.67 -38.02 39.21
N ALA A 137 10.57 -38.05 39.94
CA ALA A 137 10.43 -38.26 41.37
C ALA A 137 10.85 -37.15 42.35
N GLY A 138 9.93 -36.88 43.24
CA GLY A 138 10.28 -36.54 44.61
C GLY A 138 9.45 -35.44 45.27
N ALA A 139 8.30 -35.83 45.78
CA ALA A 139 7.79 -35.65 47.12
C ALA A 139 8.02 -34.33 47.88
N ALA A 140 6.92 -33.85 48.35
CA ALA A 140 6.62 -33.38 49.72
C ALA A 140 6.06 -31.97 49.79
N ALA A 141 4.77 -31.96 50.09
CA ALA A 141 4.13 -30.83 50.76
C ALA A 141 4.60 -30.76 52.24
N PRO A 142 4.53 -29.63 52.88
CA PRO A 142 3.68 -29.58 54.04
C PRO A 142 2.72 -28.40 54.09
N THR A 143 1.60 -28.71 54.67
CA THR A 143 0.45 -27.93 55.06
C THR A 143 0.75 -27.11 56.36
N PRO A 144 -0.20 -26.32 56.85
CA PRO A 144 -0.07 -24.93 57.31
C PRO A 144 -0.13 -24.81 58.84
N ALA A 145 0.11 -23.63 59.33
CA ALA A 145 -0.39 -23.13 60.64
C ALA A 145 -0.01 -21.64 60.70
N ALA A 146 -0.78 -20.76 61.10
CA ALA A 146 -1.81 -20.39 62.01
C ALA A 146 -2.22 -18.95 61.66
#